data_ee5ade53ee167c6f377ac50be1bb0967
#
_entry.id   ee5ade53ee167c6f377ac50be1bb0967
#
_cell.length_a   1.000
_cell.length_b   1.000
_cell.length_c   1.000
_cell.angle_alpha   90.00
_cell.angle_beta   90.00
_cell.angle_gamma   90.00
#
_symmetry.space_group_name_H-M   'P 1'
#
loop_
_entity.id
_entity.type
_entity.pdbx_description
1 polymer ?
#
loop_
_entity_poly.entity_id
_entity_poly.type
_entity_poly.pdbx_seq_one_letter_code
_entity_poly.pdbx_strand_id
1 'polypeptide(L)'
;MKTKIFLTAIFIGLGITTVFAANKTEKIMVKGNCGMCETRIEKAALTVDGVSKADWDKTTKKLKVTFDDSKTSVETIEIAVAKAGHDTPKHKAADEVYNELPDCCKYRDKNAKTH
;
A
#
# COMPACT_ATOMS: atom_id res chain seq x y z
N MET A 1 33.56 10.83 -42.86
CA MET A 1 32.72 11.50 -42.59
C MET A 1 31.45 11.01 -42.33
N LYS A 2 30.89 10.58 -43.07
CA LYS A 2 29.67 10.12 -42.89
C LYS A 2 29.49 9.27 -41.74
N THR A 3 30.33 8.65 -41.41
CA THR A 3 30.12 7.72 -40.40
C THR A 3 29.66 8.16 -39.16
N LYS A 4 30.08 9.19 -38.75
CA LYS A 4 29.71 9.63 -37.52
C LYS A 4 28.30 9.64 -37.28
N ILE A 5 27.58 9.83 -38.14
CA ILE A 5 26.25 9.91 -37.96
C ILE A 5 25.60 8.84 -37.24
N PHE A 6 25.89 7.73 -37.50
CA PHE A 6 25.19 6.71 -36.93
C PHE A 6 25.27 6.65 -35.49
N LEU A 7 26.25 6.96 -35.02
CA LEU A 7 26.37 6.89 -33.69
C LEU A 7 25.29 7.52 -33.01
N THR A 8 24.99 8.59 -33.43
CA THR A 8 23.98 9.29 -32.76
C THR A 8 22.78 8.51 -32.67
N ALA A 9 22.43 7.96 -33.61
CA ALA A 9 21.18 7.29 -33.62
C ALA A 9 21.15 6.33 -32.51
N ILE A 10 22.15 5.76 -32.26
CA ILE A 10 22.17 4.84 -31.28
C ILE A 10 21.84 5.27 -29.94
N PHE A 11 22.35 6.34 -29.56
CA PHE A 11 22.05 6.68 -28.30
C PHE A 11 20.65 6.92 -28.10
N ILE A 12 20.03 7.39 -28.96
CA ILE A 12 18.69 7.69 -28.86
C ILE A 12 18.00 6.50 -28.42
N GLY A 13 18.26 5.43 -28.99
CA GLY A 13 17.53 4.26 -28.65
C GLY A 13 17.67 3.94 -27.21
N LEU A 14 18.78 4.18 -26.69
CA LEU A 14 18.94 3.89 -25.35
C LEU A 14 18.06 4.61 -24.48
N GLY A 15 17.95 5.78 -24.66
CA GLY A 15 17.20 6.56 -23.79
C GLY A 15 15.86 6.05 -23.58
N ILE A 16 15.36 5.39 -24.45
CA ILE A 16 14.05 5.00 -24.28
C ILE A 16 13.77 3.84 -23.51
N THR A 17 14.54 2.95 -23.55
CA THR A 17 14.14 1.78 -22.96
C THR A 17 14.02 1.72 -21.58
N THR A 18 14.21 2.61 -20.92
CA THR A 18 14.33 2.38 -19.64
C THR A 18 13.27 2.06 -18.77
N VAL A 19 12.17 2.48 -18.96
CA VAL A 19 11.28 2.45 -17.90
C VAL A 19 10.17 1.51 -17.97
N PHE A 20 10.06 0.60 -17.09
CA PHE A 20 8.91 -0.21 -16.96
C PHE A 20 8.48 -0.16 -15.55
N ALA A 21 7.24 0.11 -15.32
CA ALA A 21 6.70 0.07 -14.00
C ALA A 21 6.79 -1.36 -13.53
N ALA A 22 7.30 -1.57 -12.35
CA ALA A 22 7.42 -2.89 -11.80
C ALA A 22 6.34 -3.09 -10.77
N ASN A 23 5.23 -3.66 -11.16
CA ASN A 23 4.15 -3.91 -10.24
C ASN A 23 4.46 -5.11 -9.39
N LYS A 24 4.35 -4.93 -8.09
CA LYS A 24 4.54 -6.00 -7.13
C LYS A 24 3.25 -6.21 -6.38
N THR A 25 3.00 -7.44 -5.95
CA THR A 25 1.87 -7.75 -5.10
C THR A 25 2.42 -8.30 -3.81
N GLU A 26 2.04 -7.68 -2.69
CA GLU A 26 2.51 -8.10 -1.38
C GLU A 26 1.33 -8.21 -0.43
N LYS A 27 1.48 -9.04 0.60
CA LYS A 27 0.47 -9.18 1.63
C LYS A 27 1.01 -8.61 2.92
N ILE A 28 0.26 -7.72 3.54
CA ILE A 28 0.66 -7.03 4.76
C ILE A 28 -0.36 -7.33 5.83
N MET A 29 0.08 -7.76 7.01
CA MET A 29 -0.83 -7.99 8.10
C MET A 29 -1.35 -6.64 8.59
N VAL A 30 -2.66 -6.47 8.67
CA VAL A 30 -3.25 -5.22 9.13
C VAL A 30 -4.38 -5.58 10.09
N LYS A 31 -4.36 -5.01 11.27
CA LYS A 31 -5.35 -5.32 12.28
C LYS A 31 -6.64 -4.57 12.06
N GLY A 32 -7.74 -5.29 12.12
CA GLY A 32 -9.08 -4.75 11.95
C GLY A 32 -10.08 -5.82 12.28
N ASN A 33 -11.37 -5.49 12.30
CA ASN A 33 -12.40 -6.42 12.73
C ASN A 33 -13.54 -6.63 11.74
N CYS A 34 -13.89 -5.66 10.96
CA CYS A 34 -15.17 -5.71 10.25
C CYS A 34 -15.11 -5.08 8.86
N GLY A 35 -16.23 -5.09 8.17
CA GLY A 35 -16.30 -4.50 6.84
C GLY A 35 -15.99 -3.02 6.79
N MET A 36 -16.30 -2.29 7.87
CA MET A 36 -15.93 -0.88 7.90
C MET A 36 -14.43 -0.71 7.99
N CYS A 37 -13.74 -1.64 8.67
CA CYS A 37 -12.30 -1.63 8.72
C CYS A 37 -11.74 -1.94 7.34
N GLU A 38 -12.33 -2.88 6.64
CA GLU A 38 -11.89 -3.23 5.30
C GLU A 38 -11.93 -2.00 4.41
N THR A 39 -13.04 -1.28 4.40
CA THR A 39 -13.17 -0.09 3.56
C THR A 39 -12.11 0.96 3.93
N ARG A 40 -11.91 1.18 5.22
CA ARG A 40 -10.96 2.19 5.66
C ARG A 40 -9.53 1.80 5.33
N ILE A 41 -9.17 0.54 5.53
CA ILE A 41 -7.83 0.05 5.25
C ILE A 41 -7.54 0.15 3.76
N GLU A 42 -8.47 -0.31 2.94
CA GLU A 42 -8.28 -0.30 1.49
C GLU A 42 -8.17 1.12 0.97
N LYS A 43 -9.02 2.02 1.48
CA LYS A 43 -8.99 3.39 1.04
C LYS A 43 -7.66 4.04 1.42
N ALA A 44 -7.19 3.78 2.63
CA ALA A 44 -5.92 4.35 3.07
C ALA A 44 -4.76 3.87 2.17
N ALA A 45 -4.74 2.60 1.84
CA ALA A 45 -3.69 2.07 0.98
C ALA A 45 -3.77 2.69 -0.41
N LEU A 46 -4.98 2.88 -0.92
CA LEU A 46 -5.15 3.43 -2.25
C LEU A 46 -4.79 4.91 -2.36
N THR A 47 -4.66 5.62 -1.23
CA THR A 47 -4.22 7.01 -1.27
C THR A 47 -2.73 7.12 -1.54
N VAL A 48 -1.98 6.02 -1.40
CA VAL A 48 -0.55 6.06 -1.62
C VAL A 48 -0.27 6.04 -3.12
N ASP A 49 0.50 7.01 -3.60
CA ASP A 49 0.82 7.08 -5.01
C ASP A 49 1.59 5.82 -5.40
N GLY A 50 1.18 5.18 -6.44
CA GLY A 50 1.81 3.93 -6.89
C GLY A 50 1.00 2.69 -6.57
N VAL A 51 0.03 2.77 -5.66
CA VAL A 51 -0.80 1.62 -5.32
C VAL A 51 -1.97 1.55 -6.29
N SER A 52 -2.15 0.43 -6.95
CA SER A 52 -3.22 0.24 -7.91
C SER A 52 -4.35 -0.64 -7.39
N LYS A 53 -4.07 -1.52 -6.44
CA LYS A 53 -5.09 -2.39 -5.88
C LYS A 53 -4.84 -2.61 -4.41
N ALA A 54 -5.90 -2.70 -3.65
CA ALA A 54 -5.84 -2.98 -2.22
C ALA A 54 -7.05 -3.82 -1.83
N ASP A 55 -6.81 -4.97 -1.22
CA ASP A 55 -7.88 -5.88 -0.84
C ASP A 55 -7.54 -6.47 0.52
N TRP A 56 -8.31 -6.14 1.54
CA TRP A 56 -8.07 -6.61 2.90
C TRP A 56 -9.04 -7.73 3.25
N ASP A 57 -8.50 -8.84 3.72
CA ASP A 57 -9.31 -9.99 4.07
C ASP A 57 -9.62 -9.96 5.57
N LYS A 58 -10.90 -9.91 5.91
CA LYS A 58 -11.33 -9.82 7.29
C LYS A 58 -10.97 -11.08 8.08
N THR A 59 -10.90 -12.22 7.43
CA THR A 59 -10.62 -13.47 8.11
C THR A 59 -9.12 -13.65 8.38
N THR A 60 -8.30 -13.42 7.39
CA THR A 60 -6.85 -13.60 7.55
C THR A 60 -6.17 -12.34 8.08
N LYS A 61 -6.85 -11.21 8.03
CA LYS A 61 -6.31 -9.90 8.42
C LYS A 61 -5.17 -9.46 7.49
N LYS A 62 -5.11 -9.99 6.29
CA LYS A 62 -4.05 -9.63 5.37
C LYS A 62 -4.55 -8.68 4.30
N LEU A 63 -3.77 -7.64 4.06
CA LEU A 63 -4.02 -6.67 3.02
C LEU A 63 -3.16 -7.03 1.83
N LYS A 64 -3.80 -7.39 0.73
CA LYS A 64 -3.09 -7.70 -0.49
C LYS A 64 -3.04 -6.42 -1.31
N VAL A 65 -1.86 -5.91 -1.56
CA VAL A 65 -1.69 -4.67 -2.30
C VAL A 65 -0.87 -4.92 -3.54
N THR A 66 -1.24 -4.25 -4.62
CA THR A 66 -0.46 -4.25 -5.85
C THR A 66 0.03 -2.82 -6.05
N PHE A 67 1.31 -2.65 -6.21
CA PHE A 67 1.89 -1.32 -6.30
C PHE A 67 3.13 -1.29 -7.20
N ASP A 68 3.45 -0.10 -7.67
CA ASP A 68 4.64 0.13 -8.49
C ASP A 68 5.79 0.38 -7.53
N ASP A 69 6.75 -0.54 -7.47
CA ASP A 69 7.82 -0.45 -6.50
C ASP A 69 8.86 0.62 -6.86
N SER A 70 8.72 1.25 -8.00
CA SER A 70 9.54 2.41 -8.29
C SER A 70 8.94 3.67 -7.70
N LYS A 71 7.68 3.63 -7.26
CA LYS A 71 7.03 4.81 -6.70
C LYS A 71 6.78 4.71 -5.20
N THR A 72 6.62 3.52 -4.68
CA THR A 72 6.32 3.36 -3.27
C THR A 72 6.85 2.04 -2.74
N SER A 73 6.62 1.77 -1.48
CA SER A 73 7.11 0.58 -0.81
C SER A 73 6.09 0.08 0.18
N VAL A 74 6.28 -1.13 0.66
CA VAL A 74 5.43 -1.71 1.69
C VAL A 74 5.43 -0.80 2.92
N GLU A 75 6.58 -0.26 3.28
CA GLU A 75 6.67 0.59 4.46
C GLU A 75 5.80 1.85 4.32
N THR A 76 5.83 2.48 3.17
CA THR A 76 5.02 3.67 2.93
C THR A 76 3.53 3.33 3.03
N ILE A 77 3.14 2.16 2.53
CA ILE A 77 1.75 1.72 2.59
C ILE A 77 1.38 1.45 4.05
N GLU A 78 2.26 0.80 4.82
CA GLU A 78 1.99 0.55 6.23
C GLU A 78 1.79 1.84 7.00
N ILE A 79 2.60 2.84 6.72
CA ILE A 79 2.48 4.13 7.39
C ILE A 79 1.11 4.76 7.09
N ALA A 80 0.67 4.70 5.84
CA ALA A 80 -0.62 5.27 5.47
C ALA A 80 -1.77 4.55 6.18
N VAL A 81 -1.67 3.22 6.28
CA VAL A 81 -2.69 2.43 6.94
C VAL A 81 -2.70 2.72 8.45
N ALA A 82 -1.52 2.84 9.04
CA ALA A 82 -1.42 3.17 10.47
C ALA A 82 -2.00 4.56 10.75
N LYS A 83 -1.80 5.52 9.84
CA LYS A 83 -2.37 6.85 10.01
C LYS A 83 -3.89 6.83 9.93
N ALA A 84 -4.46 5.82 9.32
CA ALA A 84 -5.91 5.68 9.26
C ALA A 84 -6.46 4.98 10.50
N GLY A 85 -5.60 4.50 11.39
CA GLY A 85 -6.04 3.92 12.64
C GLY A 85 -5.78 2.41 12.78
N HIS A 86 -5.14 1.78 11.83
CA HIS A 86 -4.96 0.33 11.84
C HIS A 86 -3.50 -0.06 11.98
N ASP A 87 -3.19 -0.92 12.97
CA ASP A 87 -1.82 -1.34 13.24
C ASP A 87 -1.30 -2.29 12.16
N THR A 88 -0.05 -2.11 11.82
CA THR A 88 0.68 -3.02 10.93
C THR A 88 1.89 -3.54 11.69
N PRO A 89 2.63 -4.51 11.14
CA PRO A 89 3.75 -5.10 11.88
C PRO A 89 4.80 -4.09 12.32
N LYS A 90 5.10 -3.10 11.50
CA LYS A 90 6.15 -2.15 11.83
C LYS A 90 5.66 -0.78 12.24
N HIS A 91 4.39 -0.49 12.04
CA HIS A 91 3.85 0.82 12.33
C HIS A 91 2.51 0.71 13.06
N LYS A 92 2.43 1.29 14.22
CA LYS A 92 1.19 1.28 14.98
C LYS A 92 0.44 2.57 14.80
N ALA A 93 -0.87 2.49 14.83
CA ALA A 93 -1.69 3.70 14.80
C ALA A 93 -1.51 4.45 16.12
N ALA A 94 -1.48 5.76 16.04
CA ALA A 94 -1.43 6.59 17.24
C ALA A 94 -2.71 6.37 18.03
N ASP A 95 -2.62 6.42 19.34
CA ASP A 95 -3.78 6.17 20.20
C ASP A 95 -4.92 7.13 19.91
N GLU A 96 -4.61 8.37 19.63
CA GLU A 96 -5.64 9.35 19.33
C GLU A 96 -6.42 8.96 18.09
N VAL A 97 -5.75 8.49 17.06
CA VAL A 97 -6.42 8.11 15.83
C VAL A 97 -7.20 6.81 16.04
N TYR A 98 -6.60 5.86 16.74
CA TYR A 98 -7.26 4.61 17.04
C TYR A 98 -8.55 4.85 17.83
N ASN A 99 -8.49 5.76 18.80
CA ASN A 99 -9.65 6.02 19.65
C ASN A 99 -10.82 6.66 18.91
N GLU A 100 -10.57 7.21 17.73
CA GLU A 100 -11.64 7.79 16.92
C GLU A 100 -12.30 6.75 16.03
N LEU A 101 -11.81 5.52 15.99
CA LEU A 101 -12.45 4.50 15.18
C LEU A 101 -13.82 4.12 15.72
N PRO A 102 -14.73 3.71 14.88
CA PRO A 102 -16.02 3.20 15.36
C PRO A 102 -15.80 1.98 16.25
N ASP A 103 -16.75 1.72 17.13
CA ASP A 103 -16.62 0.60 18.06
C ASP A 103 -16.36 -0.72 17.37
N CYS A 104 -16.97 -0.96 16.22
CA CYS A 104 -16.77 -2.22 15.52
C CYS A 104 -15.33 -2.35 15.01
N CYS A 105 -14.57 -1.29 14.95
CA CYS A 105 -13.20 -1.31 14.49
C CYS A 105 -12.19 -1.27 15.64
N LYS A 106 -12.63 -1.36 16.88
CA LYS A 106 -11.73 -1.33 18.05
C LYS A 106 -11.04 -2.67 18.21
N TYR A 107 -10.15 -2.98 17.28
CA TYR A 107 -9.52 -4.29 17.24
C TYR A 107 -8.55 -4.55 18.38
N ARG A 108 -8.17 -3.54 19.12
CA ARG A 108 -7.30 -3.72 20.28
C ARG A 108 -8.10 -4.16 21.50
N ASP A 109 -9.42 -4.02 21.45
CA ASP A 109 -10.27 -4.42 22.54
C ASP A 109 -10.56 -5.91 22.38
N LYS A 110 -10.20 -6.69 23.37
CA LYS A 110 -10.38 -8.13 23.31
C LYS A 110 -11.84 -8.53 23.27
N ASN A 111 -12.72 -7.66 23.69
CA ASN A 111 -14.13 -7.95 23.70
C ASN A 111 -14.86 -7.37 22.49
N ALA A 112 -14.13 -6.81 21.55
CA ALA A 112 -14.76 -6.22 20.38
C ALA A 112 -15.36 -7.32 19.53
N LYS A 113 -16.55 -7.06 18.99
CA LYS A 113 -17.21 -8.04 18.13
C LYS A 113 -16.81 -7.81 16.70
N THR A 114 -16.58 -8.90 15.99
CA THR A 114 -16.29 -8.79 14.57
C THR A 114 -17.58 -8.92 13.80
N HIS A 115 -17.66 -8.27 12.70
CA HIS A 115 -18.85 -8.27 11.86
C HIS A 115 -18.56 -8.74 10.44
#